data_50bfe52364bd4351d47bb6d72bbc540a
#
_entry.id   50bfe52364bd4351d47bb6d72bbc540a
#
_cell.length_a   1.000
_cell.length_b   1.000
_cell.length_c   1.000
_cell.angle_alpha   90.00
_cell.angle_beta   90.00
_cell.angle_gamma   90.00
#
_symmetry.space_group_name_H-M   'P 1'
#
loop_
_entity.id
_entity.type
_entity.pdbx_description
1 polymer ?
#
loop_
_entity_poly.entity_id
_entity_poly.type
_entity_poly.pdbx_seq_one_letter_code
_entity_poly.pdbx_strand_id
1 'polypeptide(L)'
;EDVFGYLSEKGGLYHCAGSGSCSRYEWAIKILELESDKANQIVEKVVRIRTSELVIDVQRPLRTILDTQKLTNTFSVHLSDWLIELHYFFKYYEKLFWELR
;
A
#
# COMPACT_ATOMS: atom_id res chain seq x y z
N GLU A 1 -21.69 -9.86 27.47
CA GLU A 1 -20.22 -9.92 27.44
C GLU A 1 -19.64 -8.66 28.10
N ASP A 2 -18.63 -8.84 28.94
CA ASP A 2 -18.01 -7.74 29.66
C ASP A 2 -17.13 -6.90 28.71
N VAL A 3 -17.56 -5.68 28.41
CA VAL A 3 -16.83 -4.76 27.53
C VAL A 3 -15.44 -4.45 28.07
N PHE A 4 -15.30 -4.24 29.37
CA PHE A 4 -13.99 -3.95 29.96
C PHE A 4 -13.04 -5.13 29.89
N GLY A 5 -13.56 -6.34 30.14
CA GLY A 5 -12.77 -7.55 29.95
C GLY A 5 -12.32 -7.74 28.53
N TYR A 6 -13.20 -7.49 27.57
CA TYR A 6 -12.88 -7.55 26.15
C TYR A 6 -11.79 -6.53 25.78
N LEU A 7 -11.93 -5.27 26.20
CA LEU A 7 -10.95 -4.22 25.92
C LEU A 7 -9.60 -4.51 26.58
N SER A 8 -9.60 -5.04 27.79
CA SER A 8 -8.39 -5.42 28.51
C SER A 8 -7.64 -6.56 27.81
N GLU A 9 -8.38 -7.54 27.32
CA GLU A 9 -7.82 -8.72 26.64
C GLU A 9 -7.36 -8.40 25.21
N LYS A 10 -8.17 -7.64 24.46
CA LYS A 10 -7.95 -7.37 23.04
C LYS A 10 -7.30 -6.03 22.75
N GLY A 11 -7.15 -5.17 23.75
CA GLY A 11 -6.52 -3.87 23.58
C GLY A 11 -5.05 -3.98 23.23
N GLY A 12 -4.49 -2.88 22.73
CA GLY A 12 -3.08 -2.79 22.38
C GLY A 12 -2.83 -2.20 21.01
N LEU A 13 -1.59 -2.29 20.58
CA LEU A 13 -1.17 -1.79 19.28
C LEU A 13 -1.29 -2.88 18.22
N TYR A 14 -1.93 -2.54 17.14
CA TYR A 14 -2.11 -3.41 15.98
C TYR A 14 -1.63 -2.69 14.72
N HIS A 15 -0.89 -3.41 13.87
CA HIS A 15 -0.57 -2.92 12.54
C HIS A 15 -1.64 -3.38 11.56
N CYS A 16 -2.15 -2.44 10.78
CA CYS A 16 -3.17 -2.70 9.78
C CYS A 16 -2.68 -2.20 8.42
N ALA A 17 -2.41 -3.12 7.53
CA ALA A 17 -1.92 -2.81 6.20
C ALA A 17 -2.37 -3.89 5.21
N GLY A 18 -2.35 -3.56 3.93
CA GLY A 18 -2.62 -4.52 2.87
C GLY A 18 -1.63 -5.67 2.87
N SER A 19 -2.04 -6.80 2.35
CA SER A 19 -1.20 -7.99 2.25
C SER A 19 -0.18 -7.85 1.13
N GLY A 20 0.86 -8.67 1.21
CA GLY A 20 1.94 -8.65 0.23
C GLY A 20 2.88 -7.47 0.41
N SER A 21 3.82 -7.35 -0.48
CA SER A 21 4.79 -6.26 -0.46
C SER A 21 5.32 -6.01 -1.87
N CYS A 22 5.82 -4.83 -2.09
CA CYS A 22 6.51 -4.49 -3.32
C CYS A 22 7.51 -3.37 -3.08
N SER A 23 8.43 -3.20 -4.00
CA SER A 23 9.32 -2.05 -4.00
C SER A 23 8.59 -0.83 -4.56
N ARG A 24 9.14 0.36 -4.33
CA ARG A 24 8.61 1.59 -4.94
C ARG A 24 8.68 1.53 -6.47
N TYR A 25 9.71 0.90 -7.00
CA TYR A 25 9.86 0.69 -8.44
C TYR A 25 8.71 -0.17 -8.98
N GLU A 26 8.47 -1.32 -8.37
CA GLU A 26 7.38 -2.22 -8.78
C GLU A 26 6.02 -1.53 -8.71
N TRP A 27 5.79 -0.76 -7.66
CA TRP A 27 4.54 -0.02 -7.47
C TRP A 27 4.35 1.04 -8.56
N ALA A 28 5.41 1.80 -8.85
CA ALA A 28 5.39 2.81 -9.90
C ALA A 28 5.11 2.21 -11.29
N ILE A 29 5.75 1.08 -11.60
CA ILE A 29 5.52 0.36 -12.87
C ILE A 29 4.05 -0.06 -12.98
N LYS A 30 3.47 -0.61 -11.92
CA LYS A 30 2.07 -1.04 -11.95
C LYS A 30 1.10 0.12 -12.09
N ILE A 31 1.36 1.24 -11.44
CA ILE A 31 0.55 2.45 -11.60
C ILE A 31 0.55 2.90 -13.06
N LEU A 32 1.71 2.95 -13.69
CA LEU A 32 1.83 3.37 -15.08
C LEU A 32 1.15 2.40 -16.05
N GLU A 33 1.20 1.10 -15.76
CA GLU A 33 0.52 0.09 -16.57
C GLU A 33 -1.01 0.20 -16.48
N LEU A 34 -1.52 0.48 -15.28
CA LEU A 34 -2.96 0.52 -15.02
C LEU A 34 -3.60 1.85 -15.38
N GLU A 35 -2.84 2.92 -15.48
CA GLU A 35 -3.34 4.22 -15.90
C GLU A 35 -3.85 4.17 -17.33
N SER A 36 -5.12 4.49 -17.52
CA SER A 36 -5.77 4.44 -18.82
C SER A 36 -5.43 5.62 -19.74
N ASP A 37 -5.08 6.76 -19.15
CA ASP A 37 -4.79 7.98 -19.91
C ASP A 37 -3.32 8.03 -20.33
N LYS A 38 -2.98 7.17 -21.28
CA LYS A 38 -1.59 7.06 -21.77
C LYS A 38 -1.12 8.32 -22.49
N ALA A 39 -2.02 9.03 -23.13
CA ALA A 39 -1.69 10.23 -23.92
C ALA A 39 -1.14 11.37 -23.04
N ASN A 40 -1.59 11.47 -21.79
CA ASN A 40 -1.18 12.51 -20.86
C ASN A 40 -0.05 12.10 -19.92
N GLN A 41 0.48 10.89 -20.08
CA GLN A 41 1.64 10.46 -19.30
C GLN A 41 2.90 11.15 -19.81
N ILE A 42 3.58 11.87 -18.93
CA ILE A 42 4.82 12.56 -19.25
C ILE A 42 6.07 11.73 -18.93
N VAL A 43 5.87 10.60 -18.23
CA VAL A 43 6.95 9.70 -17.86
C VAL A 43 7.37 8.89 -19.09
N GLU A 44 8.63 9.03 -19.48
CA GLU A 44 9.19 8.28 -20.60
C GLU A 44 9.85 6.98 -20.15
N LYS A 45 10.47 7.00 -18.96
CA LYS A 45 11.25 5.87 -18.46
C LYS A 45 11.26 5.85 -16.95
N VAL A 46 11.16 4.66 -16.37
CA VAL A 46 11.34 4.42 -14.94
C VAL A 46 12.63 3.62 -14.73
N VAL A 47 13.56 4.18 -13.98
CA VAL A 47 14.87 3.58 -13.75
C VAL A 47 14.92 2.98 -12.36
N ARG A 48 15.29 1.70 -12.29
CA ARG A 48 15.52 1.01 -11.04
C ARG A 48 16.85 1.45 -10.44
N ILE A 49 16.81 1.97 -9.21
CA ILE A 49 18.01 2.33 -8.46
C ILE A 49 17.96 1.73 -7.05
N ARG A 50 19.13 1.61 -6.43
CA ARG A 50 19.22 1.21 -5.02
C ARG A 50 19.14 2.44 -4.14
N THR A 51 18.64 2.26 -2.92
CA THR A 51 18.58 3.34 -1.93
C THR A 51 19.96 3.94 -1.67
N SER A 52 21.02 3.13 -1.71
CA SER A 52 22.40 3.58 -1.52
C SER A 52 22.88 4.55 -2.62
N GLU A 53 22.23 4.56 -3.78
CA GLU A 53 22.56 5.45 -4.89
C GLU A 53 21.89 6.83 -4.76
N LEU A 54 20.96 6.97 -3.82
CA LEU A 54 20.28 8.24 -3.58
C LEU A 54 21.10 9.12 -2.64
N VAL A 55 21.24 10.39 -2.99
CA VAL A 55 21.85 11.40 -2.13
C VAL A 55 20.73 12.01 -1.28
N ILE A 56 20.56 11.50 -0.06
CA ILE A 56 19.54 11.97 0.88
C ILE A 56 20.17 12.20 2.25
N ASP A 57 19.70 13.23 2.96
CA ASP A 57 20.21 13.58 4.28
C ASP A 57 19.69 12.67 5.39
N VAL A 58 18.55 12.01 5.15
CA VAL A 58 17.89 11.15 6.12
C VAL A 58 18.09 9.69 5.76
N GLN A 59 18.64 8.93 6.71
CA GLN A 59 18.77 7.48 6.56
C GLN A 59 17.40 6.82 6.79
N ARG A 60 16.87 6.13 5.77
CA ARG A 60 15.58 5.45 5.83
C ARG A 60 15.77 3.94 5.93
N PRO A 61 14.87 3.24 6.66
CA PRO A 61 14.91 1.78 6.69
C PRO A 61 14.75 1.19 5.29
N LEU A 62 15.49 0.12 5.00
CA LEU A 62 15.38 -0.60 3.73
C LEU A 62 14.11 -1.42 3.64
N ARG A 63 13.59 -1.88 4.79
CA ARG A 63 12.37 -2.70 4.86
C ARG A 63 11.38 -2.02 5.81
N THR A 64 10.20 -1.74 5.28
CA THR A 64 9.13 -1.07 6.04
C THR A 64 7.83 -1.88 6.03
N ILE A 65 7.92 -3.17 5.73
CA ILE A 65 6.78 -4.08 5.70
C ILE A 65 6.26 -4.28 7.12
N LEU A 66 4.99 -3.97 7.32
CA LEU A 66 4.35 -4.15 8.63
C LEU A 66 3.89 -5.59 8.81
N ASP A 67 4.11 -6.12 10.00
CA ASP A 67 3.59 -7.43 10.39
C ASP A 67 2.16 -7.27 10.91
N THR A 68 1.19 -7.80 10.17
CA THR A 68 -0.24 -7.71 10.50
C THR A 68 -0.77 -8.97 11.17
N GLN A 69 0.10 -9.89 11.57
CA GLN A 69 -0.31 -11.19 12.11
C GLN A 69 -1.12 -11.07 13.40
N LYS A 70 -0.77 -10.13 14.27
CA LYS A 70 -1.51 -9.88 15.50
C LYS A 70 -2.96 -9.49 15.22
N LEU A 71 -3.19 -8.61 14.23
CA LEU A 71 -4.52 -8.21 13.81
C LEU A 71 -5.34 -9.41 13.30
N THR A 72 -4.73 -10.19 12.41
CA THR A 72 -5.38 -11.37 11.84
C THR A 72 -5.72 -12.42 12.91
N ASN A 73 -4.77 -12.70 13.80
CA ASN A 73 -4.98 -13.69 14.86
C ASN A 73 -6.01 -13.26 15.88
N THR A 74 -6.11 -11.98 16.16
CA THR A 74 -7.00 -11.47 17.20
C THR A 74 -8.42 -11.26 16.70
N PHE A 75 -8.59 -10.67 15.51
CA PHE A 75 -9.89 -10.25 14.99
C PHE A 75 -10.32 -10.97 13.72
N SER A 76 -9.52 -11.89 13.23
CA SER A 76 -9.77 -12.58 11.93
C SER A 76 -9.91 -11.60 10.77
N VAL A 77 -9.22 -10.48 10.84
CA VAL A 77 -9.21 -9.46 9.79
C VAL A 77 -8.00 -9.68 8.89
N HIS A 78 -8.24 -9.74 7.60
CA HIS A 78 -7.20 -9.90 6.59
C HIS A 78 -7.48 -8.95 5.43
N LEU A 79 -6.57 -8.03 5.17
CA LEU A 79 -6.71 -7.07 4.09
C LEU A 79 -6.20 -7.66 2.78
N SER A 80 -6.80 -7.24 1.69
CA SER A 80 -6.44 -7.71 0.35
C SER A 80 -5.01 -7.37 -0.02
N ASP A 81 -4.45 -8.13 -0.95
CA ASP A 81 -3.13 -7.86 -1.52
C ASP A 81 -3.07 -6.48 -2.17
N TRP A 82 -1.92 -5.82 -2.08
CA TRP A 82 -1.73 -4.45 -2.59
C TRP A 82 -2.04 -4.33 -4.09
N LEU A 83 -1.75 -5.38 -4.86
CA LEU A 83 -1.99 -5.36 -6.30
C LEU A 83 -3.48 -5.41 -6.62
N ILE A 84 -4.25 -6.20 -5.87
CA ILE A 84 -5.71 -6.28 -5.99
C ILE A 84 -6.32 -4.92 -5.65
N GLU A 85 -5.86 -4.29 -4.56
CA GLU A 85 -6.34 -2.97 -4.14
C GLU A 85 -6.01 -1.89 -5.18
N LEU A 86 -4.83 -1.96 -5.79
CA LEU A 86 -4.43 -1.01 -6.82
C LEU A 86 -5.31 -1.15 -8.07
N HIS A 87 -5.61 -2.38 -8.50
CA HIS A 87 -6.54 -2.64 -9.60
C HIS A 87 -7.93 -2.10 -9.29
N TYR A 88 -8.40 -2.32 -8.07
CA TYR A 88 -9.69 -1.83 -7.60
C TYR A 88 -9.74 -0.30 -7.64
N PHE A 89 -8.69 0.37 -7.19
CA PHE A 89 -8.57 1.82 -7.24
C PHE A 89 -8.77 2.35 -8.67
N PHE A 90 -8.02 1.82 -9.65
CA PHE A 90 -8.12 2.28 -11.03
C PHE A 90 -9.48 1.98 -11.67
N LYS A 91 -10.10 0.89 -11.27
CA LYS A 91 -11.41 0.50 -11.81
C LYS A 91 -12.55 1.40 -11.30
N TYR A 92 -12.54 1.77 -10.03
CA TYR A 92 -13.67 2.43 -9.38
C TYR A 92 -13.46 3.91 -9.09
N TYR A 93 -12.25 4.32 -8.73
CA TYR A 93 -11.97 5.69 -8.26
C TYR A 93 -11.40 6.60 -9.33
N GLU A 94 -10.64 6.10 -10.26
CA GLU A 94 -10.07 6.88 -11.36
C GLU A 94 -11.17 7.54 -12.17
N LYS A 95 -12.18 6.77 -12.56
CA LYS A 95 -13.32 7.28 -13.31
C LYS A 95 -14.05 8.40 -12.58
N LEU A 96 -14.31 8.21 -11.28
CA LEU A 96 -14.95 9.23 -10.45
C LEU A 96 -14.11 10.50 -10.36
N PHE A 97 -12.81 10.36 -10.22
CA PHE A 97 -11.88 11.48 -10.14
C PHE A 97 -11.90 12.33 -11.42
N TRP A 98 -11.94 11.70 -12.58
CA TRP A 98 -12.03 12.39 -13.86
C TRP A 98 -13.37 13.09 -14.06
N GLU A 99 -14.46 12.52 -13.59
CA GLU A 99 -15.78 13.13 -13.64
C GLU A 99 -15.91 14.38 -12.77
N LEU A 100 -15.10 14.49 -11.72
CA LEU A 100 -15.10 15.65 -10.81
C LEU A 100 -14.24 16.82 -11.30
N ARG A 101 -13.50 16.63 -12.36
CA ARG A 101 -12.74 17.71 -12.99
C ARG A 101 -13.67 18.53 -13.91
#